data_b41ebea20eed346e37b575d3036616c6
#
_entry.id   b41ebea20eed346e37b575d3036616c6
#
_cell.length_a   1.000
_cell.length_b   1.000
_cell.length_c   1.000
_cell.angle_alpha   90.00
_cell.angle_beta   90.00
_cell.angle_gamma   90.00
#
_symmetry.space_group_name_H-M   'P 1'
#
loop_
_entity.id
_entity.type
_entity.pdbx_description
1 polymer ?
#
loop_
_entity_poly.entity_id
_entity_poly.type
_entity_poly.pdbx_seq_one_letter_code
_entity_poly.pdbx_strand_id
1 'polypeptide(L)'
;MLQELVQGARARKLSSCALTFEPHPREFFAPKDAPPRIQNMRDKLMALKSLHLDSIVIAEFNQAFARLSPEEFVAEILVKQLNAQWILVGDDFCYGAKRGGNFASLQIAGQEYGFEVTSISTVLQEDERISSSLVRRALEQGDMELAKSLLGRPYSISGHVLYGKQLGRQLGFPTLNLAVSTLRPTYQPVTSGIFVAQVHGLAKKALPAVASLGVRPSVESSGQVLLETHVFDFNQSVYGKLVCVELLERLHEERKYPDLKTLQAAIQHDAHMARDYFHKKNMYV
;
A
#
# COMPACT_ATOMS: atom_id res chain seq x y z
N MET A 1 9.29 -4.58 13.75
CA MET A 1 8.73 -3.37 14.41
C MET A 1 7.28 -3.58 14.89
N LEU A 2 6.23 -3.63 14.04
CA LEU A 2 4.83 -3.68 14.52
C LEU A 2 4.48 -4.98 15.27
N GLN A 3 5.01 -6.13 14.89
CA GLN A 3 4.88 -7.36 15.66
C GLN A 3 5.53 -7.26 17.03
N GLU A 4 6.70 -6.63 17.12
CA GLU A 4 7.38 -6.37 18.40
C GLU A 4 6.60 -5.36 19.26
N LEU A 5 5.98 -4.33 18.62
CA LEU A 5 5.06 -3.45 19.32
C LEU A 5 3.93 -4.24 19.98
N VAL A 6 3.25 -5.13 19.24
CA VAL A 6 2.16 -5.95 19.77
C VAL A 6 2.63 -6.86 20.91
N GLN A 7 3.78 -7.54 20.71
CA GLN A 7 4.34 -8.43 21.73
C GLN A 7 4.81 -7.66 22.97
N GLY A 8 5.53 -6.54 22.78
CA GLY A 8 6.01 -5.69 23.86
C GLY A 8 4.88 -5.03 24.67
N ALA A 9 3.81 -4.61 24.01
CA ALA A 9 2.61 -4.09 24.67
C ALA A 9 1.93 -5.18 25.52
N ARG A 10 1.74 -6.38 24.99
CA ARG A 10 1.17 -7.52 25.75
C ARG A 10 2.01 -7.88 26.96
N ALA A 11 3.34 -7.94 26.83
CA ALA A 11 4.24 -8.23 27.95
C ALA A 11 4.13 -7.19 29.08
N ARG A 12 3.80 -5.94 28.74
CA ARG A 12 3.60 -4.82 29.67
C ARG A 12 2.14 -4.67 30.14
N LYS A 13 1.22 -5.51 29.66
CA LYS A 13 -0.24 -5.40 29.88
C LYS A 13 -0.80 -4.06 29.40
N LEU A 14 -0.27 -3.55 28.29
CA LEU A 14 -0.69 -2.32 27.64
C LEU A 14 -1.45 -2.64 26.34
N SER A 15 -2.31 -1.71 25.92
CA SER A 15 -2.92 -1.75 24.59
C SER A 15 -1.93 -1.27 23.52
N SER A 16 -1.80 -2.01 22.41
CA SER A 16 -0.93 -1.66 21.30
C SER A 16 -1.59 -0.61 20.39
N CYS A 17 -0.87 0.48 20.09
CA CYS A 17 -1.36 1.56 19.26
C CYS A 17 -0.33 1.94 18.18
N ALA A 18 -0.75 2.02 16.92
CA ALA A 18 0.07 2.59 15.86
C ALA A 18 -0.41 4.00 15.50
N LEU A 19 0.48 5.00 15.66
CA LEU A 19 0.25 6.36 15.20
C LEU A 19 0.75 6.52 13.76
N THR A 20 -0.10 6.98 12.87
CA THR A 20 0.23 7.26 11.46
C THR A 20 -0.40 8.57 10.99
N PHE A 21 0.05 9.07 9.86
CA PHE A 21 -0.32 10.39 9.34
C PHE A 21 -1.04 10.31 8.00
N GLU A 22 -2.04 11.19 7.80
CA GLU A 22 -2.68 11.44 6.51
C GLU A 22 -2.94 12.93 6.33
N PRO A 23 -2.43 13.55 5.25
CA PRO A 23 -1.49 13.03 4.26
C PRO A 23 -0.14 12.62 4.87
N HIS A 24 0.67 11.89 4.08
CA HIS A 24 2.05 11.63 4.49
C HIS A 24 2.84 12.95 4.63
N PRO A 25 3.68 13.15 5.66
CA PRO A 25 4.39 14.41 5.85
C PRO A 25 5.14 14.93 4.62
N ARG A 26 5.79 14.05 3.84
CA ARG A 26 6.46 14.45 2.58
C ARG A 26 5.49 15.00 1.54
N GLU A 27 4.27 14.46 1.47
CA GLU A 27 3.23 14.97 0.54
C GLU A 27 2.71 16.34 0.96
N PHE A 28 2.69 16.61 2.27
CA PHE A 28 2.31 17.91 2.80
C PHE A 28 3.37 18.98 2.51
N PHE A 29 4.65 18.69 2.79
CA PHE A 29 5.74 19.66 2.63
C PHE A 29 6.20 19.82 1.18
N ALA A 30 6.25 18.74 0.40
CA ALA A 30 6.76 18.73 -0.97
C ALA A 30 5.88 17.86 -1.87
N PRO A 31 4.64 18.29 -2.19
CA PRO A 31 3.66 17.45 -2.89
C PRO A 31 4.10 17.04 -4.30
N LYS A 32 4.98 17.81 -4.94
CA LYS A 32 5.53 17.51 -6.28
C LYS A 32 6.69 16.50 -6.23
N ASP A 33 7.44 16.49 -5.14
CA ASP A 33 8.65 15.66 -4.97
C ASP A 33 8.40 14.48 -4.01
N ALA A 34 7.18 14.34 -3.53
CA ALA A 34 6.81 13.21 -2.67
C ALA A 34 6.91 11.90 -3.45
N PRO A 35 7.59 10.89 -2.91
CA PRO A 35 7.69 9.61 -3.57
C PRO A 35 6.31 8.96 -3.71
N PRO A 36 6.06 8.18 -4.78
CA PRO A 36 4.78 7.51 -4.98
C PRO A 36 4.46 6.59 -3.79
N ARG A 37 3.19 6.52 -3.44
CA ARG A 37 2.72 5.68 -2.33
C ARG A 37 2.83 4.20 -2.70
N ILE A 38 3.39 3.40 -1.81
CA ILE A 38 3.36 1.93 -1.94
C ILE A 38 1.93 1.42 -1.75
N GLN A 39 1.16 2.05 -0.87
CA GLN A 39 -0.20 1.63 -0.52
C GLN A 39 -1.14 2.84 -0.43
N ASN A 40 -2.39 2.64 -0.84
CA ASN A 40 -3.45 3.58 -0.49
C ASN A 40 -3.80 3.46 1.01
N MET A 41 -4.61 4.39 1.54
CA MET A 41 -4.97 4.40 2.96
C MET A 41 -5.71 3.11 3.38
N ARG A 42 -6.59 2.59 2.55
CA ARG A 42 -7.33 1.36 2.84
C ARG A 42 -6.38 0.17 2.98
N ASP A 43 -5.48 -0.02 2.03
CA ASP A 43 -4.51 -1.13 2.06
C ASP A 43 -3.56 -1.01 3.24
N LYS A 44 -3.15 0.21 3.60
CA LYS A 44 -2.38 0.49 4.81
C LYS A 44 -3.13 0.08 6.07
N LEU A 45 -4.39 0.45 6.20
CA LEU A 45 -5.22 0.10 7.36
C LEU A 45 -5.49 -1.41 7.43
N MET A 46 -5.75 -2.06 6.30
CA MET A 46 -5.94 -3.51 6.25
C MET A 46 -4.65 -4.25 6.67
N ALA A 47 -3.50 -3.80 6.20
CA ALA A 47 -2.20 -4.35 6.61
C ALA A 47 -1.92 -4.14 8.10
N LEU A 48 -2.21 -2.97 8.64
CA LEU A 48 -2.07 -2.70 10.09
C LEU A 48 -3.05 -3.56 10.91
N LYS A 49 -4.29 -3.70 10.47
CA LYS A 49 -5.30 -4.55 11.12
C LYS A 49 -4.91 -6.03 11.17
N SER A 50 -4.26 -6.54 10.12
CA SER A 50 -3.81 -7.95 10.08
C SER A 50 -2.71 -8.26 11.10
N LEU A 51 -2.08 -7.25 11.69
CA LEU A 51 -1.07 -7.39 12.75
C LEU A 51 -1.67 -7.45 14.17
N HIS A 52 -3.01 -7.43 14.29
CA HIS A 52 -3.72 -7.50 15.56
C HIS A 52 -3.36 -6.38 16.55
N LEU A 53 -3.14 -5.16 16.03
CA LEU A 53 -3.05 -3.95 16.84
C LEU A 53 -4.41 -3.67 17.50
N ASP A 54 -4.39 -3.23 18.76
CA ASP A 54 -5.62 -2.88 19.49
C ASP A 54 -6.21 -1.57 18.98
N SER A 55 -5.36 -0.64 18.53
CA SER A 55 -5.79 0.63 17.95
C SER A 55 -4.84 1.15 16.86
N ILE A 56 -5.41 1.95 15.96
CA ILE A 56 -4.70 2.67 14.91
C ILE A 56 -5.18 4.12 14.97
N VAL A 57 -4.27 5.05 15.24
CA VAL A 57 -4.55 6.48 15.25
C VAL A 57 -4.03 7.09 13.97
N ILE A 58 -4.92 7.73 13.21
CA ILE A 58 -4.59 8.48 11.98
C ILE A 58 -4.65 9.95 12.34
N ALA A 59 -3.48 10.56 12.53
CA ALA A 59 -3.41 12.00 12.76
C ALA A 59 -3.47 12.74 11.41
N GLU A 60 -4.34 13.75 11.33
CA GLU A 60 -4.38 14.65 10.19
C GLU A 60 -3.11 15.49 10.17
N PHE A 61 -2.27 15.30 9.13
CA PHE A 61 -1.05 16.08 8.98
C PHE A 61 -1.34 17.38 8.23
N ASN A 62 -1.65 18.42 8.98
CA ASN A 62 -1.99 19.75 8.51
C ASN A 62 -0.99 20.80 9.02
N GLN A 63 -1.22 22.07 8.70
CA GLN A 63 -0.36 23.18 9.09
C GLN A 63 -0.23 23.32 10.63
N ALA A 64 -1.29 23.08 11.38
CA ALA A 64 -1.26 23.16 12.84
C ALA A 64 -0.39 22.02 13.41
N PHE A 65 -0.61 20.79 12.95
CA PHE A 65 0.20 19.63 13.37
C PHE A 65 1.69 19.79 13.01
N ALA A 66 1.99 20.30 11.81
CA ALA A 66 3.35 20.50 11.34
C ALA A 66 4.14 21.58 12.11
N ARG A 67 3.44 22.45 12.86
CA ARG A 67 4.03 23.50 13.69
C ARG A 67 4.30 23.10 15.13
N LEU A 68 3.77 21.97 15.58
CA LEU A 68 3.99 21.50 16.96
C LEU A 68 5.49 21.38 17.22
N SER A 69 5.97 22.02 18.28
CA SER A 69 7.34 21.82 18.75
C SER A 69 7.55 20.37 19.18
N PRO A 70 8.78 19.91 19.35
CA PRO A 70 9.02 18.57 19.92
C PRO A 70 8.34 18.38 21.27
N GLU A 71 8.38 19.38 22.13
CA GLU A 71 7.79 19.38 23.47
C GLU A 71 6.25 19.32 23.40
N GLU A 72 5.64 20.14 22.54
CA GLU A 72 4.19 20.13 22.30
C GLU A 72 3.72 18.80 21.72
N PHE A 73 4.48 18.22 20.78
CA PHE A 73 4.16 16.89 20.25
C PHE A 73 4.15 15.82 21.35
N VAL A 74 5.14 15.83 22.24
CA VAL A 74 5.18 14.89 23.37
C VAL A 74 4.01 15.14 24.31
N ALA A 75 3.85 16.36 24.81
CA ALA A 75 2.85 16.68 25.82
C ALA A 75 1.41 16.48 25.31
N GLU A 76 1.07 17.03 24.12
CA GLU A 76 -0.31 17.01 23.63
C GLU A 76 -0.67 15.70 22.94
N ILE A 77 0.25 15.11 22.15
CA ILE A 77 -0.07 13.91 21.36
C ILE A 77 0.25 12.64 22.14
N LEU A 78 1.50 12.47 22.59
CA LEU A 78 1.93 11.20 23.18
C LEU A 78 1.37 11.02 24.62
N VAL A 79 1.42 12.08 25.43
CA VAL A 79 0.98 12.01 26.83
C VAL A 79 -0.53 12.21 26.94
N LYS A 80 -1.04 13.36 26.52
CA LYS A 80 -2.44 13.76 26.78
C LYS A 80 -3.45 13.00 25.93
N GLN A 81 -3.19 12.82 24.61
CA GLN A 81 -4.15 12.15 23.73
C GLN A 81 -3.98 10.63 23.71
N LEU A 82 -2.75 10.13 23.67
CA LEU A 82 -2.47 8.69 23.55
C LEU A 82 -2.23 8.03 24.91
N ASN A 83 -1.98 8.78 25.97
CA ASN A 83 -1.62 8.25 27.29
C ASN A 83 -0.51 7.19 27.18
N ALA A 84 0.53 7.48 26.39
CA ALA A 84 1.58 6.54 26.08
C ALA A 84 2.39 6.19 27.33
N GLN A 85 2.51 4.88 27.61
CA GLN A 85 3.32 4.36 28.72
C GLN A 85 4.62 3.74 28.22
N TRP A 86 4.64 3.33 26.95
CA TRP A 86 5.79 2.77 26.28
C TRP A 86 5.75 3.13 24.79
N ILE A 87 6.85 3.61 24.28
CA ILE A 87 6.98 4.09 22.88
C ILE A 87 8.08 3.30 22.18
N LEU A 88 7.73 2.72 21.03
CA LEU A 88 8.66 1.99 20.17
C LEU A 88 8.87 2.79 18.87
N VAL A 89 10.12 3.19 18.60
CA VAL A 89 10.49 3.97 17.41
C VAL A 89 11.71 3.38 16.72
N GLY A 90 11.93 3.76 15.45
CA GLY A 90 13.19 3.46 14.75
C GLY A 90 14.35 4.30 15.29
N ASP A 91 15.55 3.86 15.04
CA ASP A 91 16.81 4.55 15.43
C ASP A 91 16.99 5.92 14.74
N ASP A 92 16.36 6.12 13.56
CA ASP A 92 16.36 7.36 12.79
C ASP A 92 15.12 8.25 13.03
N PHE A 93 14.35 7.95 14.07
CA PHE A 93 13.13 8.68 14.39
C PHE A 93 13.37 10.14 14.71
N CYS A 94 12.60 11.01 14.04
CA CYS A 94 12.56 12.45 14.32
C CYS A 94 11.12 12.93 14.34
N TYR A 95 10.84 13.92 15.20
CA TYR A 95 9.49 14.44 15.41
C TYR A 95 9.50 15.95 15.69
N GLY A 96 8.30 16.55 15.70
CA GLY A 96 8.11 17.97 15.92
C GLY A 96 8.56 18.85 14.75
N ALA A 97 8.29 20.13 14.87
CA ALA A 97 8.63 21.13 13.85
C ALA A 97 10.12 21.07 13.49
N LYS A 98 10.41 21.19 12.19
CA LYS A 98 11.79 21.11 11.63
C LYS A 98 12.58 19.87 12.03
N ARG A 99 11.89 18.78 12.43
CA ARG A 99 12.52 17.53 12.95
C ARG A 99 13.41 17.80 14.18
N GLY A 100 13.01 18.74 15.04
CA GLY A 100 13.78 19.17 16.19
C GLY A 100 13.93 18.13 17.30
N GLY A 101 12.98 17.20 17.41
CA GLY A 101 13.04 16.05 18.31
C GLY A 101 13.69 14.82 17.67
N ASN A 102 14.39 14.02 18.47
CA ASN A 102 15.02 12.78 18.09
C ASN A 102 14.87 11.72 19.20
N PHE A 103 15.49 10.55 19.03
CA PHE A 103 15.41 9.47 20.02
C PHE A 103 15.91 9.90 21.42
N ALA A 104 17.03 10.61 21.49
CA ALA A 104 17.61 11.04 22.78
C ALA A 104 16.68 12.04 23.50
N SER A 105 16.15 13.04 22.79
CA SER A 105 15.20 13.98 23.38
C SER A 105 13.88 13.31 23.81
N LEU A 106 13.45 12.26 23.08
CA LEU A 106 12.27 11.48 23.47
C LEU A 106 12.51 10.66 24.73
N GLN A 107 13.73 10.13 24.94
CA GLN A 107 14.09 9.44 26.18
C GLN A 107 14.08 10.39 27.40
N ILE A 108 14.60 11.62 27.21
CA ILE A 108 14.57 12.65 28.29
C ILE A 108 13.12 12.97 28.63
N ALA A 109 12.28 13.20 27.62
CA ALA A 109 10.85 13.43 27.85
C ALA A 109 10.16 12.22 28.52
N GLY A 110 10.59 10.98 28.18
CA GLY A 110 10.10 9.76 28.84
C GLY A 110 10.38 9.75 30.35
N GLN A 111 11.54 10.23 30.76
CA GLN A 111 11.88 10.36 32.19
C GLN A 111 11.01 11.43 32.89
N GLU A 112 10.73 12.55 32.19
CA GLU A 112 9.92 13.63 32.73
C GLU A 112 8.43 13.25 32.87
N TYR A 113 7.87 12.62 31.81
CA TYR A 113 6.44 12.31 31.73
C TYR A 113 6.08 10.89 32.19
N GLY A 114 7.06 10.04 32.54
CA GLY A 114 6.83 8.72 33.07
C GLY A 114 6.53 7.63 32.05
N PHE A 115 7.04 7.73 30.80
CA PHE A 115 6.92 6.69 29.79
C PHE A 115 8.28 6.10 29.39
N GLU A 116 8.30 4.82 29.01
CA GLU A 116 9.50 4.13 28.51
C GLU A 116 9.68 4.38 27.02
N VAL A 117 10.92 4.51 26.55
CA VAL A 117 11.25 4.64 25.13
C VAL A 117 12.22 3.53 24.73
N THR A 118 11.86 2.77 23.71
CA THR A 118 12.70 1.70 23.13
C THR A 118 12.95 2.00 21.67
N SER A 119 14.20 1.88 21.23
CA SER A 119 14.52 1.87 19.81
C SER A 119 14.48 0.46 19.25
N ILE A 120 14.07 0.35 17.99
CA ILE A 120 14.17 -0.90 17.27
C ILE A 120 15.37 -0.84 16.33
N SER A 121 16.16 -1.89 16.34
CA SER A 121 17.28 -2.01 15.42
C SER A 121 16.79 -2.13 13.98
N THR A 122 17.55 -1.59 13.06
CA THR A 122 17.28 -1.73 11.62
C THR A 122 17.15 -3.22 11.25
N VAL A 123 16.06 -3.57 10.57
CA VAL A 123 15.88 -4.92 10.02
C VAL A 123 16.65 -5.01 8.71
N LEU A 124 17.57 -5.97 8.62
CA LEU A 124 18.35 -6.27 7.43
C LEU A 124 17.76 -7.49 6.72
N GLN A 125 17.84 -7.50 5.40
CA GLN A 125 17.66 -8.67 4.55
C GLN A 125 18.83 -8.72 3.58
N GLU A 126 19.60 -9.81 3.59
CA GLU A 126 20.82 -9.96 2.78
C GLU A 126 21.78 -8.76 2.90
N ASP A 127 22.01 -8.29 4.15
CA ASP A 127 22.84 -7.14 4.51
C ASP A 127 22.31 -5.76 4.00
N GLU A 128 21.17 -5.70 3.32
CA GLU A 128 20.53 -4.44 2.92
C GLU A 128 19.38 -4.07 3.88
N ARG A 129 19.33 -2.80 4.29
CA ARG A 129 18.23 -2.28 5.14
C ARG A 129 16.89 -2.36 4.43
N ILE A 130 15.91 -3.08 4.99
CA ILE A 130 14.53 -3.05 4.51
C ILE A 130 13.98 -1.63 4.67
N SER A 131 13.66 -0.98 3.57
CA SER A 131 13.16 0.40 3.54
C SER A 131 12.07 0.59 2.49
N SER A 132 11.24 1.62 2.68
CA SER A 132 10.26 1.99 1.66
C SER A 132 10.88 2.35 0.30
N SER A 133 12.14 2.82 0.29
CA SER A 133 12.88 3.12 -0.94
C SER A 133 13.23 1.85 -1.70
N LEU A 134 13.66 0.80 -0.98
CA LEU A 134 13.97 -0.50 -1.58
C LEU A 134 12.70 -1.16 -2.16
N VAL A 135 11.59 -1.12 -1.41
CA VAL A 135 10.29 -1.63 -1.89
C VAL A 135 9.85 -0.89 -3.16
N ARG A 136 9.98 0.46 -3.20
CA ARG A 136 9.62 1.22 -4.41
C ARG A 136 10.47 0.80 -5.61
N ARG A 137 11.78 0.67 -5.43
CA ARG A 137 12.69 0.23 -6.51
C ARG A 137 12.30 -1.15 -7.05
N ALA A 138 12.02 -2.13 -6.18
CA ALA A 138 11.55 -3.44 -6.60
C ALA A 138 10.25 -3.37 -7.42
N LEU A 139 9.26 -2.60 -6.95
CA LEU A 139 7.98 -2.41 -7.64
C LEU A 139 8.15 -1.68 -8.98
N GLU A 140 8.97 -0.63 -9.06
CA GLU A 140 9.28 0.10 -10.30
C GLU A 140 9.94 -0.82 -11.34
N GLN A 141 10.85 -1.66 -10.91
CA GLN A 141 11.51 -2.67 -11.76
C GLN A 141 10.58 -3.83 -12.13
N GLY A 142 9.44 -3.97 -11.44
CA GLY A 142 8.48 -5.08 -11.62
C GLY A 142 8.96 -6.39 -11.00
N ASP A 143 9.94 -6.32 -10.11
CA ASP A 143 10.37 -7.48 -9.32
C ASP A 143 9.38 -7.72 -8.17
N MET A 144 8.30 -8.44 -8.52
CA MET A 144 7.20 -8.69 -7.59
C MET A 144 7.59 -9.70 -6.49
N GLU A 145 8.54 -10.59 -6.75
CA GLU A 145 9.02 -11.54 -5.74
C GLU A 145 9.88 -10.83 -4.70
N LEU A 146 10.80 -9.95 -5.11
CA LEU A 146 11.56 -9.11 -4.18
C LEU A 146 10.62 -8.19 -3.39
N ALA A 147 9.68 -7.53 -4.07
CA ALA A 147 8.68 -6.68 -3.40
C ALA A 147 7.89 -7.46 -2.33
N LYS A 148 7.45 -8.70 -2.65
CA LYS A 148 6.77 -9.60 -1.72
C LYS A 148 7.64 -9.98 -0.53
N SER A 149 8.91 -10.31 -0.76
CA SER A 149 9.88 -10.63 0.29
C SER A 149 10.04 -9.45 1.26
N LEU A 150 10.27 -8.24 0.73
CA LEU A 150 10.44 -7.01 1.51
C LEU A 150 9.17 -6.59 2.27
N LEU A 151 7.98 -6.80 1.70
CA LEU A 151 6.69 -6.48 2.30
C LEU A 151 6.19 -7.57 3.26
N GLY A 152 6.75 -8.79 3.19
CA GLY A 152 6.24 -9.98 3.89
C GLY A 152 4.89 -10.50 3.35
N ARG A 153 4.41 -10.00 2.22
CA ARG A 153 3.16 -10.37 1.54
C ARG A 153 3.16 -9.88 0.09
N PRO A 154 2.32 -10.44 -0.80
CA PRO A 154 2.18 -9.93 -2.16
C PRO A 154 1.79 -8.45 -2.17
N TYR A 155 2.28 -7.72 -3.17
CA TYR A 155 1.81 -6.35 -3.40
C TYR A 155 0.37 -6.37 -3.89
N SER A 156 -0.49 -5.59 -3.25
CA SER A 156 -1.92 -5.61 -3.54
C SER A 156 -2.54 -4.23 -3.56
N ILE A 157 -3.64 -4.10 -4.30
CA ILE A 157 -4.45 -2.89 -4.41
C ILE A 157 -5.90 -3.28 -4.15
N SER A 158 -6.54 -2.63 -3.17
CA SER A 158 -7.95 -2.84 -2.88
C SER A 158 -8.80 -1.64 -3.25
N GLY A 159 -10.03 -1.91 -3.67
CA GLY A 159 -10.98 -0.87 -4.04
C GLY A 159 -12.38 -1.42 -4.29
N HIS A 160 -13.34 -0.49 -4.44
CA HIS A 160 -14.67 -0.84 -4.92
C HIS A 160 -14.65 -0.98 -6.44
N VAL A 161 -15.32 -2.01 -6.95
CA VAL A 161 -15.47 -2.22 -8.39
C VAL A 161 -16.34 -1.12 -8.99
N LEU A 162 -15.75 -0.36 -9.91
CA LEU A 162 -16.40 0.77 -10.59
C LEU A 162 -16.97 0.36 -11.95
N TYR A 163 -17.92 1.15 -12.43
CA TYR A 163 -18.35 1.09 -13.81
C TYR A 163 -17.25 1.63 -14.73
N GLY A 164 -16.85 0.84 -15.72
CA GLY A 164 -15.86 1.21 -16.75
C GLY A 164 -16.49 1.39 -18.12
N LYS A 165 -15.67 1.68 -19.14
CA LYS A 165 -16.11 1.80 -20.55
C LYS A 165 -16.55 0.46 -21.16
N GLN A 166 -16.39 -0.66 -20.47
CA GLN A 166 -16.79 -2.02 -20.87
C GLN A 166 -16.15 -2.49 -22.20
N LEU A 167 -15.04 -1.88 -22.63
CA LEU A 167 -14.34 -2.27 -23.86
C LEU A 167 -13.87 -3.74 -23.78
N GLY A 168 -13.34 -4.17 -22.66
CA GLY A 168 -12.92 -5.55 -22.46
C GLY A 168 -14.05 -6.55 -22.66
N ARG A 169 -15.29 -6.20 -22.27
CA ARG A 169 -16.47 -7.06 -22.52
C ARG A 169 -16.74 -7.24 -24.01
N GLN A 170 -16.60 -6.18 -24.82
CA GLN A 170 -16.78 -6.24 -26.28
C GLN A 170 -15.70 -7.11 -26.95
N LEU A 171 -14.50 -7.14 -26.37
CA LEU A 171 -13.39 -7.95 -26.84
C LEU A 171 -13.39 -9.40 -26.31
N GLY A 172 -14.38 -9.79 -25.47
CA GLY A 172 -14.47 -11.11 -24.86
C GLY A 172 -13.73 -11.26 -23.51
N PHE A 173 -13.15 -10.17 -22.98
CA PHE A 173 -12.40 -10.14 -21.73
C PHE A 173 -13.01 -9.13 -20.75
N PRO A 174 -14.15 -9.42 -20.12
CA PRO A 174 -14.77 -8.50 -19.16
C PRO A 174 -13.81 -8.23 -18.00
N THR A 175 -13.67 -6.95 -17.62
CA THR A 175 -12.74 -6.52 -16.56
C THR A 175 -13.49 -5.89 -15.38
N LEU A 176 -12.98 -6.10 -14.17
CA LEU A 176 -13.23 -5.28 -13.01
C LEU A 176 -12.37 -4.02 -13.12
N ASN A 177 -12.94 -2.86 -12.78
CA ASN A 177 -12.21 -1.60 -12.79
C ASN A 177 -12.11 -1.08 -11.36
N LEU A 178 -10.91 -0.83 -10.87
CA LEU A 178 -10.66 -0.24 -9.57
C LEU A 178 -9.94 1.10 -9.75
N ALA A 179 -10.43 2.16 -9.09
CA ALA A 179 -9.66 3.39 -8.96
C ALA A 179 -8.56 3.18 -7.91
N VAL A 180 -7.32 3.39 -8.31
CA VAL A 180 -6.16 3.22 -7.41
C VAL A 180 -6.08 4.36 -6.40
N SER A 181 -6.54 5.56 -6.76
CA SER A 181 -6.71 6.69 -5.86
C SER A 181 -8.04 7.39 -6.11
N THR A 182 -8.80 7.59 -5.05
CA THR A 182 -10.07 8.36 -5.08
C THR A 182 -9.90 9.77 -4.51
N LEU A 183 -8.82 10.05 -3.78
CA LEU A 183 -8.68 11.27 -2.98
C LEU A 183 -7.71 12.31 -3.57
N ARG A 184 -6.88 11.93 -4.55
CA ARG A 184 -5.89 12.85 -5.16
C ARG A 184 -5.67 12.53 -6.63
N PRO A 185 -5.89 13.52 -7.54
CA PRO A 185 -5.67 13.34 -8.98
C PRO A 185 -4.21 13.09 -9.35
N THR A 186 -3.26 13.40 -8.45
CA THR A 186 -1.81 13.30 -8.67
C THR A 186 -1.20 12.00 -8.17
N TYR A 187 -2.02 11.03 -7.72
CA TYR A 187 -1.50 9.74 -7.30
C TYR A 187 -0.94 8.98 -8.49
N GLN A 188 0.36 8.70 -8.44
CA GLN A 188 1.03 7.80 -9.37
C GLN A 188 1.24 6.46 -8.66
N PRO A 189 0.92 5.32 -9.28
CA PRO A 189 1.26 4.02 -8.73
C PRO A 189 2.78 3.84 -8.80
N VAL A 190 3.32 3.09 -7.86
CA VAL A 190 4.76 2.77 -7.83
C VAL A 190 5.15 1.85 -8.98
N THR A 191 4.19 1.12 -9.54
CA THR A 191 4.41 0.19 -10.65
C THR A 191 3.31 0.33 -11.68
N SER A 192 3.60 -0.06 -12.91
CA SER A 192 2.64 -0.13 -14.02
C SER A 192 2.98 -1.33 -14.92
N GLY A 193 2.02 -1.76 -15.71
CA GLY A 193 2.20 -2.87 -16.65
C GLY A 193 1.07 -3.89 -16.60
N ILE A 194 1.32 -5.05 -17.18
CA ILE A 194 0.42 -6.21 -17.20
C ILE A 194 0.95 -7.25 -16.22
N PHE A 195 0.06 -7.78 -15.40
CA PHE A 195 0.42 -8.65 -14.26
C PHE A 195 -0.41 -9.92 -14.24
N VAL A 196 0.22 -11.02 -13.85
CA VAL A 196 -0.49 -12.15 -13.25
C VAL A 196 -1.06 -11.67 -11.91
N ALA A 197 -2.34 -11.92 -11.66
CA ALA A 197 -3.02 -11.41 -10.49
C ALA A 197 -3.96 -12.43 -9.84
N GLN A 198 -4.26 -12.22 -8.55
CA GLN A 198 -5.32 -12.92 -7.83
C GLN A 198 -6.31 -11.93 -7.25
N VAL A 199 -7.60 -12.26 -7.29
CA VAL A 199 -8.68 -11.41 -6.78
C VAL A 199 -9.34 -12.05 -5.56
N HIS A 200 -9.31 -11.35 -4.45
CA HIS A 200 -9.99 -11.69 -3.21
C HIS A 200 -11.29 -10.90 -3.05
N GLY A 201 -12.25 -11.46 -2.31
CA GLY A 201 -13.52 -10.79 -2.01
C GLY A 201 -14.67 -11.13 -2.96
N LEU A 202 -14.43 -11.97 -3.98
CA LEU A 202 -15.46 -12.44 -4.91
C LEU A 202 -15.95 -13.85 -4.60
N ALA A 203 -15.09 -14.70 -4.06
CA ALA A 203 -15.36 -16.07 -3.65
C ALA A 203 -14.64 -16.38 -2.33
N LYS A 204 -14.85 -17.60 -1.78
CA LYS A 204 -14.13 -18.05 -0.58
C LYS A 204 -12.62 -18.17 -0.79
N LYS A 205 -12.20 -18.59 -1.98
CA LYS A 205 -10.80 -18.62 -2.40
C LYS A 205 -10.51 -17.44 -3.33
N ALA A 206 -9.25 -17.03 -3.42
CA ALA A 206 -8.80 -16.08 -4.41
C ALA A 206 -9.02 -16.63 -5.82
N LEU A 207 -9.45 -15.77 -6.74
CA LEU A 207 -9.69 -16.14 -8.13
C LEU A 207 -8.52 -15.72 -9.00
N PRO A 208 -7.99 -16.57 -9.87
CA PRO A 208 -6.92 -16.24 -10.78
C PRO A 208 -7.37 -15.23 -11.83
N ALA A 209 -6.46 -14.34 -12.21
CA ALA A 209 -6.74 -13.21 -13.08
C ALA A 209 -5.50 -12.74 -13.83
N VAL A 210 -5.71 -11.89 -14.84
CA VAL A 210 -4.71 -11.01 -15.42
C VAL A 210 -5.14 -9.57 -15.21
N ALA A 211 -4.20 -8.68 -14.87
CA ALA A 211 -4.49 -7.30 -14.53
C ALA A 211 -3.60 -6.32 -15.32
N SER A 212 -4.16 -5.19 -15.73
CA SER A 212 -3.46 -4.03 -16.27
C SER A 212 -3.53 -2.90 -15.25
N LEU A 213 -2.38 -2.38 -14.84
CA LEU A 213 -2.26 -1.22 -13.98
C LEU A 213 -1.58 -0.08 -14.74
N GLY A 214 -2.32 1.01 -14.97
CA GLY A 214 -1.77 2.12 -15.73
C GLY A 214 -2.58 3.40 -15.68
N VAL A 215 -2.03 4.43 -16.32
CA VAL A 215 -2.68 5.73 -16.47
C VAL A 215 -3.48 5.72 -17.77
N ARG A 216 -4.80 5.90 -17.70
CA ARG A 216 -5.58 6.08 -18.93
C ARG A 216 -5.17 7.37 -19.64
N PRO A 217 -4.66 7.29 -20.88
CA PRO A 217 -4.49 8.45 -21.73
C PRO A 217 -5.86 8.83 -22.32
N SER A 218 -6.69 9.56 -21.62
CA SER A 218 -7.92 10.10 -22.19
C SER A 218 -8.00 11.61 -21.97
N VAL A 219 -8.35 12.32 -23.02
CA VAL A 219 -8.49 13.78 -23.08
C VAL A 219 -9.53 14.30 -22.08
N GLU A 220 -10.42 13.45 -21.60
CA GLU A 220 -11.53 13.78 -20.69
C GLU A 220 -11.35 13.32 -19.22
N SER A 221 -10.34 12.54 -18.90
CA SER A 221 -10.09 12.07 -17.53
C SER A 221 -8.73 12.57 -17.06
N SER A 222 -8.74 13.27 -15.95
CA SER A 222 -7.64 13.89 -15.21
C SER A 222 -6.48 12.94 -14.80
N GLY A 223 -5.95 12.11 -15.73
CA GLY A 223 -4.82 11.22 -15.43
C GLY A 223 -5.15 10.14 -14.37
N GLN A 224 -6.39 9.71 -14.28
CA GLN A 224 -6.79 8.72 -13.28
C GLN A 224 -6.12 7.37 -13.54
N VAL A 225 -5.42 6.87 -12.54
CA VAL A 225 -4.83 5.53 -12.55
C VAL A 225 -5.92 4.50 -12.28
N LEU A 226 -6.02 3.51 -13.16
CA LEU A 226 -6.96 2.40 -13.03
C LEU A 226 -6.21 1.07 -12.97
N LEU A 227 -6.77 0.16 -12.17
CA LEU A 227 -6.44 -1.25 -12.21
C LEU A 227 -7.61 -1.98 -12.88
N GLU A 228 -7.39 -2.46 -14.09
CA GLU A 228 -8.34 -3.25 -14.88
C GLU A 228 -7.98 -4.73 -14.75
N THR A 229 -8.87 -5.55 -14.23
CA THR A 229 -8.58 -6.96 -13.90
C THR A 229 -9.58 -7.89 -14.56
N HIS A 230 -9.13 -8.76 -15.45
CA HIS A 230 -9.93 -9.84 -16.05
C HIS A 230 -9.78 -11.08 -15.18
N VAL A 231 -10.85 -11.45 -14.48
CA VAL A 231 -10.92 -12.65 -13.63
C VAL A 231 -11.32 -13.85 -14.49
N PHE A 232 -10.52 -14.91 -14.43
CA PHE A 232 -10.77 -16.11 -15.23
C PHE A 232 -12.01 -16.85 -14.74
N ASP A 233 -12.78 -17.38 -15.70
CA ASP A 233 -13.94 -18.23 -15.47
C ASP A 233 -15.01 -17.61 -14.54
N PHE A 234 -15.11 -16.26 -14.58
CA PHE A 234 -16.00 -15.48 -13.73
C PHE A 234 -16.83 -14.49 -14.57
N ASN A 235 -18.18 -14.56 -14.44
CA ASN A 235 -19.07 -13.72 -15.24
C ASN A 235 -20.18 -13.02 -14.44
N GLN A 236 -20.00 -12.91 -13.10
CA GLN A 236 -21.02 -12.26 -12.25
C GLN A 236 -20.85 -10.73 -12.26
N SER A 237 -21.96 -10.02 -12.09
CA SER A 237 -21.95 -8.57 -11.84
C SER A 237 -21.54 -8.30 -10.39
N VAL A 238 -20.48 -7.52 -10.20
CA VAL A 238 -19.88 -7.26 -8.89
C VAL A 238 -19.60 -5.78 -8.65
N TYR A 239 -20.28 -4.90 -9.37
CA TYR A 239 -20.15 -3.46 -9.16
C TYR A 239 -20.45 -3.07 -7.71
N GLY A 240 -19.66 -2.14 -7.18
CA GLY A 240 -19.73 -1.70 -5.80
C GLY A 240 -19.13 -2.65 -4.77
N LYS A 241 -18.84 -3.91 -5.12
CA LYS A 241 -18.15 -4.83 -4.20
C LYS A 241 -16.73 -4.35 -3.91
N LEU A 242 -16.30 -4.51 -2.66
CA LEU A 242 -14.92 -4.31 -2.26
C LEU A 242 -14.12 -5.56 -2.60
N VAL A 243 -13.05 -5.41 -3.37
CA VAL A 243 -12.13 -6.49 -3.74
C VAL A 243 -10.69 -6.07 -3.47
N CYS A 244 -9.82 -7.07 -3.33
CA CYS A 244 -8.38 -6.88 -3.24
C CYS A 244 -7.72 -7.66 -4.38
N VAL A 245 -6.90 -7.00 -5.17
CA VAL A 245 -6.15 -7.59 -6.29
C VAL A 245 -4.69 -7.67 -5.89
N GLU A 246 -4.16 -8.87 -5.75
CA GLU A 246 -2.74 -9.14 -5.56
C GLU A 246 -2.05 -9.25 -6.91
N LEU A 247 -0.94 -8.54 -7.09
CA LEU A 247 -0.10 -8.59 -8.27
C LEU A 247 1.07 -9.54 -8.00
N LEU A 248 1.15 -10.64 -8.73
CA LEU A 248 2.06 -11.76 -8.43
C LEU A 248 3.34 -11.73 -9.28
N GLU A 249 3.21 -11.44 -10.57
CA GLU A 249 4.31 -11.38 -11.53
C GLU A 249 4.00 -10.34 -12.60
N ARG A 250 4.98 -9.52 -13.00
CA ARG A 250 4.83 -8.59 -14.12
C ARG A 250 5.16 -9.31 -15.42
N LEU A 251 4.18 -9.45 -16.32
CA LEU A 251 4.37 -10.04 -17.62
C LEU A 251 5.16 -9.11 -18.57
N HIS A 252 4.75 -7.84 -18.60
CA HIS A 252 5.43 -6.80 -19.38
C HIS A 252 4.90 -5.41 -19.04
N GLU A 253 5.55 -4.37 -19.54
CA GLU A 253 5.11 -2.98 -19.45
C GLU A 253 3.89 -2.72 -20.33
N GLU A 254 3.13 -1.65 -20.03
CA GLU A 254 2.02 -1.21 -20.88
C GLU A 254 2.52 -0.87 -22.30
N ARG A 255 1.72 -1.26 -23.31
CA ARG A 255 2.00 -1.00 -24.71
C ARG A 255 0.81 -0.33 -25.38
N LYS A 256 1.07 0.52 -26.37
CA LYS A 256 0.03 1.06 -27.24
C LYS A 256 -0.16 0.13 -28.44
N TYR A 257 -1.41 -0.12 -28.81
CA TYR A 257 -1.75 -0.97 -29.93
C TYR A 257 -2.37 -0.13 -31.04
N PRO A 258 -2.04 -0.42 -32.33
CA PRO A 258 -2.49 0.38 -33.45
C PRO A 258 -3.99 0.23 -33.74
N ASP A 259 -4.57 -0.91 -33.39
CA ASP A 259 -5.98 -1.24 -33.64
C ASP A 259 -6.53 -2.24 -32.58
N LEU A 260 -7.86 -2.40 -32.59
CA LEU A 260 -8.58 -3.28 -31.66
C LEU A 260 -8.24 -4.76 -31.85
N LYS A 261 -7.92 -5.20 -33.07
CA LYS A 261 -7.59 -6.61 -33.36
C LYS A 261 -6.25 -6.99 -32.74
N THR A 262 -5.25 -6.11 -32.87
CA THR A 262 -3.93 -6.28 -32.26
C THR A 262 -4.04 -6.23 -30.72
N LEU A 263 -4.86 -5.31 -30.19
CA LEU A 263 -5.13 -5.24 -28.75
C LEU A 263 -5.79 -6.54 -28.24
N GLN A 264 -6.79 -7.06 -28.95
CA GLN A 264 -7.48 -8.30 -28.56
C GLN A 264 -6.51 -9.50 -28.55
N ALA A 265 -5.66 -9.63 -29.57
CA ALA A 265 -4.65 -10.69 -29.63
C ALA A 265 -3.64 -10.60 -28.47
N ALA A 266 -3.23 -9.38 -28.10
CA ALA A 266 -2.33 -9.15 -26.97
C ALA A 266 -3.02 -9.54 -25.63
N ILE A 267 -4.26 -9.12 -25.39
CA ILE A 267 -5.01 -9.49 -24.19
C ILE A 267 -5.17 -11.03 -24.10
N GLN A 268 -5.45 -11.69 -25.23
CA GLN A 268 -5.55 -13.15 -25.27
C GLN A 268 -4.22 -13.82 -24.92
N HIS A 269 -3.12 -13.30 -25.42
CA HIS A 269 -1.77 -13.79 -25.11
C HIS A 269 -1.46 -13.63 -23.60
N ASP A 270 -1.72 -12.45 -23.05
CA ASP A 270 -1.48 -12.15 -21.64
C ASP A 270 -2.32 -13.05 -20.70
N ALA A 271 -3.59 -13.26 -21.08
CA ALA A 271 -4.47 -14.17 -20.35
C ALA A 271 -3.95 -15.63 -20.40
N HIS A 272 -3.38 -16.06 -21.52
CA HIS A 272 -2.76 -17.37 -21.65
C HIS A 272 -1.52 -17.49 -20.75
N MET A 273 -0.60 -16.53 -20.82
CA MET A 273 0.59 -16.51 -19.97
C MET A 273 0.23 -16.52 -18.48
N ALA A 274 -0.78 -15.77 -18.09
CA ALA A 274 -1.24 -15.76 -16.69
C ALA A 274 -1.85 -17.13 -16.28
N ARG A 275 -2.62 -17.79 -17.15
CA ARG A 275 -3.13 -19.14 -16.87
C ARG A 275 -1.99 -20.16 -16.73
N ASP A 276 -0.98 -20.10 -17.58
CA ASP A 276 0.20 -20.96 -17.50
C ASP A 276 0.98 -20.79 -16.19
N TYR A 277 1.09 -19.55 -15.70
CA TYR A 277 1.68 -19.27 -14.38
C TYR A 277 0.97 -20.04 -13.27
N PHE A 278 -0.37 -19.97 -13.23
CA PHE A 278 -1.15 -20.68 -12.21
C PHE A 278 -1.06 -22.20 -12.35
N HIS A 279 -1.04 -22.74 -13.56
CA HIS A 279 -0.83 -24.17 -13.78
C HIS A 279 0.54 -24.64 -13.28
N LYS A 280 1.61 -23.92 -13.61
CA LYS A 280 2.98 -24.24 -13.15
C LYS A 280 3.13 -24.19 -11.63
N LYS A 281 2.40 -23.29 -10.97
CA LYS A 281 2.44 -23.15 -9.49
C LYS A 281 1.45 -24.06 -8.76
N ASN A 282 0.71 -24.93 -9.46
CA ASN A 282 -0.37 -25.76 -8.90
C ASN A 282 -1.43 -24.96 -8.11
N MET A 283 -1.68 -23.72 -8.53
CA MET A 283 -2.64 -22.81 -7.88
C MET A 283 -4.03 -22.85 -8.55
N TYR A 284 -4.19 -23.58 -9.64
CA TYR A 284 -5.48 -23.94 -10.23
C TYR A 284 -6.04 -25.15 -9.46
N VAL A 285 -7.07 -24.92 -8.67
CA VAL A 285 -7.88 -26.01 -8.05
C VAL A 285 -9.34 -25.77 -8.39
#